data_2786a50f27a513fad5bd9a2c4410cec2
#
_entry.id   2786a50f27a513fad5bd9a2c4410cec2
#
_cell.length_a   1.000
_cell.length_b   1.000
_cell.length_c   1.000
_cell.angle_alpha   90.00
_cell.angle_beta   90.00
_cell.angle_gamma   90.00
#
_symmetry.space_group_name_H-M   'P 1'
#
loop_
_entity.id
_entity.type
_entity.pdbx_description
1 polymer ?
#
loop_
_entity_poly.entity_id
_entity_poly.type
_entity_poly.pdbx_seq_one_letter_code
_entity_poly.pdbx_strand_id
1 'polypeptide(L)'
;MKIYISADMEGIAGIVHGDQTEEGPEFMQSRKLMTEEVNAAIRGAFSGGATEVLVNDSHNTMRNIIIEDLDHRASLISGNKKPLSMMEGVDMGFDGVILVGYHARAGAPGVISHTYSGIIRSLKINGYELGEAGLNGLVAGCFNVPLIMATGDDKLCEEVRAFFGEVETVAVKRYITRSAAQSRPLKEVYKDIEATAKKAVKGIKNFKPKRLEGPYAMEVAFQNIILTDMAAARIPGVKAIDSSTISFNSTEFLDVFKVFLNIS
;
A
#
# COMPACT_ATOMS: atom_id res chain seq x y z
N MET A 1 9.35 5.49 19.96
CA MET A 1 9.03 4.61 18.83
C MET A 1 8.74 5.48 17.62
N LYS A 2 9.29 5.10 16.48
CA LYS A 2 9.08 5.79 15.20
C LYS A 2 8.11 4.97 14.34
N ILE A 3 7.06 5.58 13.85
CA ILE A 3 6.04 4.91 13.03
C ILE A 3 6.03 5.52 11.63
N TYR A 4 6.04 4.64 10.65
CA TYR A 4 5.92 5.00 9.24
C TYR A 4 4.48 4.73 8.76
N ILE A 5 3.90 5.68 8.04
CA ILE A 5 2.57 5.55 7.43
C ILE A 5 2.72 5.72 5.91
N SER A 6 2.35 4.70 5.14
CA SER A 6 2.13 4.83 3.70
C SER A 6 0.64 5.02 3.45
N ALA A 7 0.27 6.07 2.75
CA ALA A 7 -1.12 6.47 2.56
C ALA A 7 -1.50 6.37 1.08
N ASP A 8 -2.55 5.60 0.80
CA ASP A 8 -3.14 5.40 -0.51
C ASP A 8 -4.61 5.87 -0.51
N MET A 9 -5.28 5.91 -1.65
CA MET A 9 -6.59 6.55 -1.75
C MET A 9 -7.75 5.59 -1.99
N GLU A 10 -7.57 4.56 -2.78
CA GLU A 10 -8.65 3.67 -3.23
C GLU A 10 -9.35 2.95 -2.08
N GLY A 11 -8.61 2.63 -1.02
CA GLY A 11 -9.14 1.95 0.16
C GLY A 11 -9.87 2.84 1.16
N ILE A 12 -9.85 4.17 1.00
CA ILE A 12 -10.47 5.14 1.90
C ILE A 12 -12.00 5.01 1.89
N ALA A 13 -12.64 5.22 3.04
CA ALA A 13 -14.11 5.21 3.16
C ALA A 13 -14.76 6.26 2.26
N GLY A 14 -15.83 5.85 1.55
CA GLY A 14 -16.56 6.73 0.63
C GLY A 14 -15.99 6.77 -0.79
N ILE A 15 -14.80 6.22 -1.03
CA ILE A 15 -14.21 6.14 -2.37
C ILE A 15 -14.55 4.79 -3.00
N VAL A 16 -15.18 4.81 -4.18
CA VAL A 16 -15.68 3.61 -4.86
C VAL A 16 -15.42 3.61 -6.37
N HIS A 17 -14.98 4.72 -6.94
CA HIS A 17 -14.77 4.87 -8.38
C HIS A 17 -13.44 5.57 -8.69
N GLY A 18 -12.81 5.22 -9.83
CA GLY A 18 -11.56 5.82 -10.28
C GLY A 18 -11.63 7.34 -10.44
N ASP A 19 -12.77 7.88 -10.89
CA ASP A 19 -12.96 9.33 -11.04
C ASP A 19 -12.81 10.13 -9.73
N GLN A 20 -12.98 9.44 -8.58
CA GLN A 20 -12.75 10.04 -7.26
C GLN A 20 -11.27 10.09 -6.88
N THR A 21 -10.42 9.30 -7.54
CA THR A 21 -8.99 9.14 -7.23
C THR A 21 -8.09 9.93 -8.18
N GLU A 22 -8.66 10.61 -9.18
CA GLU A 22 -7.96 11.42 -10.18
C GLU A 22 -8.45 12.87 -10.15
N GLU A 23 -7.69 13.79 -10.78
CA GLU A 23 -8.08 15.21 -10.86
C GLU A 23 -9.47 15.37 -11.50
N GLY A 24 -10.41 15.90 -10.73
CA GLY A 24 -11.81 16.07 -11.13
C GLY A 24 -12.65 16.68 -10.01
N PRO A 25 -13.97 16.81 -10.22
CA PRO A 25 -14.87 17.49 -9.27
C PRO A 25 -14.90 16.87 -7.86
N GLU A 26 -14.75 15.55 -7.77
CA GLU A 26 -14.80 14.81 -6.48
C GLU A 26 -13.44 14.67 -5.80
N PHE A 27 -12.34 14.91 -6.52
CA PHE A 27 -10.97 14.64 -6.04
C PHE A 27 -10.62 15.41 -4.75
N MET A 28 -11.03 16.68 -4.63
CA MET A 28 -10.76 17.46 -3.44
C MET A 28 -11.46 16.88 -2.19
N GLN A 29 -12.65 16.32 -2.35
CA GLN A 29 -13.32 15.61 -1.26
C GLN A 29 -12.58 14.33 -0.87
N SER A 30 -12.11 13.57 -1.84
CA SER A 30 -11.33 12.35 -1.61
C SER A 30 -10.02 12.64 -0.86
N ARG A 31 -9.32 13.72 -1.22
CA ARG A 31 -8.13 14.19 -0.51
C ARG A 31 -8.42 14.51 0.96
N LYS A 32 -9.56 15.14 1.26
CA LYS A 32 -9.98 15.42 2.65
C LYS A 32 -10.24 14.12 3.42
N LEU A 33 -10.97 13.17 2.82
CA LEU A 33 -11.25 11.87 3.44
C LEU A 33 -9.95 11.11 3.72
N MET A 34 -9.03 11.08 2.76
CA MET A 34 -7.71 10.45 2.91
C MET A 34 -6.91 11.11 4.04
N THR A 35 -6.83 12.44 4.06
CA THR A 35 -6.11 13.18 5.10
C THR A 35 -6.67 12.89 6.49
N GLU A 36 -8.00 12.78 6.64
CA GLU A 36 -8.63 12.47 7.93
C GLU A 36 -8.40 11.04 8.39
N GLU A 37 -8.39 10.03 7.51
CA GLU A 37 -8.03 8.66 7.90
C GLU A 37 -6.55 8.58 8.33
N VAL A 38 -5.66 9.28 7.62
CA VAL A 38 -4.25 9.41 8.00
C VAL A 38 -4.11 10.09 9.36
N ASN A 39 -4.83 11.19 9.59
CA ASN A 39 -4.85 11.88 10.89
C ASN A 39 -5.32 10.96 12.03
N ALA A 40 -6.33 10.13 11.79
CA ALA A 40 -6.79 9.15 12.77
C ALA A 40 -5.69 8.13 13.12
N ALA A 41 -4.95 7.64 12.10
CA ALA A 41 -3.80 6.75 12.32
C ALA A 41 -2.66 7.45 13.10
N ILE A 42 -2.36 8.73 12.78
CA ILE A 42 -1.36 9.54 13.49
C ILE A 42 -1.75 9.71 14.96
N ARG A 43 -3.00 10.12 15.25
CA ARG A 43 -3.49 10.27 16.63
C ARG A 43 -3.38 8.97 17.42
N GLY A 44 -3.74 7.86 16.78
CA GLY A 44 -3.61 6.53 17.37
C GLY A 44 -2.16 6.16 17.65
N ALA A 45 -1.25 6.41 16.71
CA ALA A 45 0.18 6.12 16.86
C ALA A 45 0.77 6.88 18.06
N PHE A 46 0.55 8.20 18.16
CA PHE A 46 1.02 8.99 19.31
C PHE A 46 0.38 8.55 20.62
N SER A 47 -0.94 8.25 20.62
CA SER A 47 -1.63 7.70 21.80
C SER A 47 -1.14 6.31 22.20
N GLY A 48 -0.53 5.59 21.27
CA GLY A 48 0.13 4.29 21.48
C GLY A 48 1.56 4.40 22.02
N GLY A 49 2.16 5.60 22.00
CA GLY A 49 3.51 5.86 22.49
C GLY A 49 4.54 6.11 21.39
N ALA A 50 4.10 6.39 20.14
CA ALA A 50 4.99 6.89 19.11
C ALA A 50 5.57 8.26 19.53
N THR A 51 6.83 8.51 19.20
CA THR A 51 7.53 9.78 19.42
C THR A 51 7.78 10.53 18.11
N GLU A 52 7.67 9.82 16.98
CA GLU A 52 7.86 10.35 15.65
C GLU A 52 6.92 9.59 14.69
N VAL A 53 6.28 10.31 13.79
CA VAL A 53 5.46 9.75 12.71
C VAL A 53 5.88 10.39 11.40
N LEU A 54 6.23 9.56 10.41
CA LEU A 54 6.46 9.97 9.04
C LEU A 54 5.34 9.43 8.16
N VAL A 55 4.69 10.30 7.41
CA VAL A 55 3.70 9.95 6.40
C VAL A 55 4.34 10.03 5.02
N ASN A 56 4.15 9.02 4.20
CA ASN A 56 4.48 9.05 2.77
C ASN A 56 3.17 9.01 1.98
N ASP A 57 2.91 10.04 1.21
CA ASP A 57 1.80 10.09 0.25
C ASP A 57 2.11 9.14 -0.90
N SER A 58 1.26 8.16 -1.15
CA SER A 58 1.58 7.01 -1.99
C SER A 58 0.64 6.82 -3.18
N HIS A 59 -0.40 7.65 -3.31
CA HIS A 59 -1.38 7.52 -4.38
C HIS A 59 -1.01 8.37 -5.61
N ASN A 60 -0.99 7.76 -6.80
CA ASN A 60 -0.85 8.41 -8.12
C ASN A 60 0.31 9.43 -8.16
N THR A 61 0.02 10.73 -8.23
CA THR A 61 1.05 11.80 -8.25
C THR A 61 1.70 12.04 -6.88
N MET A 62 1.23 11.35 -5.84
CA MET A 62 1.74 11.41 -4.47
C MET A 62 1.74 12.83 -3.88
N ARG A 63 0.67 13.59 -4.15
CA ARG A 63 0.42 14.96 -3.69
C ARG A 63 -1.02 15.15 -3.20
N ASN A 64 -1.55 14.12 -2.54
CA ASN A 64 -2.97 14.02 -2.19
C ASN A 64 -3.23 14.53 -0.76
N ILE A 65 -2.34 14.27 0.16
CA ILE A 65 -2.46 14.75 1.55
C ILE A 65 -2.50 16.28 1.57
N ILE A 66 -3.49 16.83 2.25
CA ILE A 66 -3.63 18.28 2.45
C ILE A 66 -2.77 18.65 3.66
N ILE A 67 -1.62 19.27 3.40
CA ILE A 67 -0.61 19.51 4.44
C ILE A 67 -1.12 20.46 5.55
N GLU A 68 -2.00 21.40 5.21
CA GLU A 68 -2.61 22.34 6.16
C GLU A 68 -3.57 21.62 7.14
N ASP A 69 -4.16 20.50 6.71
CA ASP A 69 -5.10 19.72 7.50
C ASP A 69 -4.43 18.51 8.18
N LEU A 70 -3.15 18.20 7.84
CA LEU A 70 -2.41 17.09 8.43
C LEU A 70 -2.08 17.39 9.90
N ASP A 71 -2.16 16.38 10.76
CA ASP A 71 -1.76 16.49 12.17
C ASP A 71 -0.31 17.03 12.26
N HIS A 72 -0.17 18.20 12.88
CA HIS A 72 1.08 18.98 12.94
C HIS A 72 2.27 18.26 13.57
N ARG A 73 2.06 17.11 14.20
CA ARG A 73 3.11 16.30 14.83
C ARG A 73 3.78 15.35 13.84
N ALA A 74 3.18 15.11 12.67
CA ALA A 74 3.73 14.21 11.68
C ALA A 74 4.51 14.97 10.61
N SER A 75 5.57 14.35 10.10
CA SER A 75 6.27 14.79 8.88
C SER A 75 5.65 14.15 7.65
N LEU A 76 5.74 14.79 6.49
CA LEU A 76 5.18 14.34 5.23
C LEU A 76 6.23 14.24 4.13
N ILE A 77 6.31 13.09 3.47
CA ILE A 77 6.95 12.93 2.16
C ILE A 77 5.84 13.02 1.09
N SER A 78 5.96 13.94 0.15
CA SER A 78 5.03 14.07 -0.98
C SER A 78 5.76 14.23 -2.30
N GLY A 79 5.07 13.98 -3.42
CA GLY A 79 5.61 13.98 -4.78
C GLY A 79 5.99 12.58 -5.26
N ASN A 80 5.98 12.41 -6.58
CA ASN A 80 6.27 11.13 -7.24
C ASN A 80 7.77 11.01 -7.63
N LYS A 81 8.12 9.93 -8.33
CA LYS A 81 9.49 9.57 -8.75
C LYS A 81 10.47 9.37 -7.59
N LYS A 82 9.94 8.94 -6.47
CA LYS A 82 10.73 8.59 -5.29
C LYS A 82 11.41 7.22 -5.50
N PRO A 83 12.68 7.03 -5.08
CA PRO A 83 13.42 5.78 -5.28
C PRO A 83 12.73 4.53 -4.75
N LEU A 84 12.05 4.63 -3.60
CA LEU A 84 11.26 3.55 -3.01
C LEU A 84 9.75 3.74 -3.21
N SER A 85 9.31 4.70 -4.06
CA SER A 85 7.92 4.92 -4.45
C SER A 85 6.98 5.05 -3.23
N MET A 86 5.99 4.16 -3.11
CA MET A 86 5.03 4.12 -1.99
C MET A 86 5.68 3.85 -0.63
N MET A 87 6.94 3.46 -0.57
CA MET A 87 7.70 3.16 0.65
C MET A 87 8.90 4.08 0.87
N GLU A 88 8.93 5.24 0.20
CA GLU A 88 10.02 6.20 0.35
C GLU A 88 10.21 6.65 1.79
N GLY A 89 11.45 6.56 2.26
CA GLY A 89 11.85 6.93 3.61
C GLY A 89 11.70 5.81 4.66
N VAL A 90 11.15 4.63 4.32
CA VAL A 90 11.03 3.50 5.26
C VAL A 90 12.38 3.01 5.79
N ASP A 91 13.45 3.27 5.04
CA ASP A 91 14.86 2.96 5.37
C ASP A 91 15.46 3.87 6.45
N MET A 92 14.75 4.90 6.92
CA MET A 92 15.21 5.84 7.95
C MET A 92 15.10 5.30 9.39
N GLY A 93 14.78 4.00 9.57
CA GLY A 93 14.78 3.33 10.87
C GLY A 93 13.50 3.53 11.67
N PHE A 94 12.44 2.81 11.29
CA PHE A 94 11.14 2.79 11.95
C PHE A 94 10.92 1.50 12.75
N ASP A 95 10.05 1.57 13.75
CA ASP A 95 9.67 0.42 14.57
C ASP A 95 8.45 -0.33 13.99
N GLY A 96 7.65 0.31 13.14
CA GLY A 96 6.49 -0.31 12.50
C GLY A 96 5.91 0.51 11.34
N VAL A 97 5.25 -0.18 10.41
CA VAL A 97 4.56 0.40 9.25
C VAL A 97 3.05 0.27 9.43
N ILE A 98 2.32 1.33 9.11
CA ILE A 98 0.88 1.36 8.95
C ILE A 98 0.57 1.68 7.47
N LEU A 99 -0.28 0.89 6.83
CA LEU A 99 -0.80 1.14 5.49
C LEU A 99 -2.22 1.70 5.61
N VAL A 100 -2.46 2.92 5.16
CA VAL A 100 -3.76 3.59 5.24
C VAL A 100 -4.36 3.71 3.84
N GLY A 101 -5.63 3.29 3.69
CA GLY A 101 -6.36 3.48 2.44
C GLY A 101 -5.92 2.56 1.30
N TYR A 102 -5.30 1.43 1.59
CA TYR A 102 -4.89 0.44 0.60
C TYR A 102 -6.08 -0.38 0.09
N HIS A 103 -5.91 -1.04 -1.04
CA HIS A 103 -6.92 -1.83 -1.73
C HIS A 103 -6.39 -3.23 -2.09
N ALA A 104 -7.31 -4.15 -2.48
CA ALA A 104 -6.95 -5.50 -2.88
C ALA A 104 -6.17 -5.52 -4.20
N ARG A 105 -5.36 -6.56 -4.41
CA ARG A 105 -4.52 -6.76 -5.59
C ARG A 105 -5.30 -6.88 -6.89
N ALA A 106 -4.62 -6.67 -8.01
CA ALA A 106 -5.13 -6.97 -9.33
C ALA A 106 -5.64 -8.43 -9.41
N GLY A 107 -6.79 -8.63 -10.07
CA GLY A 107 -7.39 -9.94 -10.25
C GLY A 107 -8.13 -10.51 -9.03
N ALA A 108 -8.07 -9.85 -7.86
CA ALA A 108 -8.86 -10.21 -6.69
C ALA A 108 -10.17 -9.41 -6.58
N PRO A 109 -11.20 -9.94 -5.90
CA PRO A 109 -12.32 -9.12 -5.45
C PRO A 109 -11.81 -7.97 -4.58
N GLY A 110 -12.37 -6.77 -4.79
CA GLY A 110 -12.01 -5.56 -4.04
C GLY A 110 -12.46 -4.31 -4.77
N VAL A 111 -12.68 -3.23 -4.03
CA VAL A 111 -13.08 -1.93 -4.58
C VAL A 111 -11.88 -1.31 -5.28
N ILE A 112 -12.02 -0.97 -6.55
CA ILE A 112 -10.98 -0.40 -7.44
C ILE A 112 -9.68 -1.26 -7.44
N SER A 113 -9.80 -2.58 -7.21
CA SER A 113 -8.65 -3.49 -7.10
C SER A 113 -7.73 -3.45 -8.31
N HIS A 114 -6.42 -3.25 -8.10
CA HIS A 114 -5.37 -3.23 -9.11
C HIS A 114 -4.00 -3.46 -8.44
N THR A 115 -2.88 -3.29 -9.13
CA THR A 115 -1.55 -3.34 -8.54
C THR A 115 -0.66 -2.32 -9.23
N TYR A 116 -0.36 -1.20 -8.57
CA TYR A 116 0.40 -0.03 -9.03
C TYR A 116 -0.20 0.69 -10.25
N SER A 117 -0.68 -0.04 -11.21
CA SER A 117 -1.33 0.53 -12.39
C SER A 117 -2.32 -0.45 -13.02
N GLY A 118 -3.25 0.07 -13.81
CA GLY A 118 -4.25 -0.74 -14.51
C GLY A 118 -3.68 -1.65 -15.60
N ILE A 119 -2.39 -1.50 -15.96
CA ILE A 119 -1.76 -2.37 -16.97
C ILE A 119 -1.34 -3.74 -16.39
N ILE A 120 -1.19 -3.85 -15.08
CA ILE A 120 -0.80 -5.09 -14.40
C ILE A 120 -2.03 -5.97 -14.18
N ARG A 121 -1.98 -7.20 -14.69
CA ARG A 121 -3.00 -8.22 -14.46
C ARG A 121 -2.71 -9.03 -13.21
N SER A 122 -1.45 -9.38 -12.97
CA SER A 122 -0.99 -10.01 -11.73
C SER A 122 0.51 -9.79 -11.51
N LEU A 123 0.89 -9.74 -10.25
CA LEU A 123 2.29 -9.77 -9.77
C LEU A 123 2.47 -11.00 -8.89
N LYS A 124 3.50 -11.79 -9.16
CA LYS A 124 3.92 -12.90 -8.30
C LYS A 124 5.38 -12.74 -7.91
N ILE A 125 5.70 -13.03 -6.66
CA ILE A 125 7.10 -13.18 -6.19
C ILE A 125 7.21 -14.50 -5.43
N ASN A 126 8.09 -15.38 -5.89
CA ASN A 126 8.24 -16.74 -5.37
C ASN A 126 6.90 -17.51 -5.29
N GLY A 127 6.04 -17.33 -6.29
CA GLY A 127 4.73 -17.96 -6.39
C GLY A 127 3.60 -17.29 -5.58
N TYR A 128 3.91 -16.34 -4.69
CA TYR A 128 2.89 -15.57 -3.96
C TYR A 128 2.32 -14.46 -4.85
N GLU A 129 1.01 -14.46 -5.06
CA GLU A 129 0.31 -13.34 -5.72
C GLU A 129 0.22 -12.16 -4.75
N LEU A 130 0.75 -11.01 -5.16
CA LEU A 130 0.87 -9.82 -4.33
C LEU A 130 0.15 -8.62 -4.96
N GLY A 131 -0.51 -7.84 -4.08
CA GLY A 131 -0.89 -6.47 -4.34
C GLY A 131 0.14 -5.50 -3.75
N GLU A 132 -0.21 -4.24 -3.74
CA GLU A 132 0.63 -3.16 -3.20
C GLU A 132 0.91 -3.36 -1.72
N ALA A 133 -0.09 -3.74 -0.92
CA ALA A 133 0.09 -4.02 0.49
C ALA A 133 1.10 -5.16 0.73
N GLY A 134 1.02 -6.24 -0.05
CA GLY A 134 1.96 -7.36 0.02
C GLY A 134 3.38 -6.95 -0.35
N LEU A 135 3.52 -6.27 -1.51
CA LEU A 135 4.81 -5.82 -2.00
C LEU A 135 5.47 -4.81 -1.05
N ASN A 136 4.71 -3.80 -0.62
CA ASN A 136 5.21 -2.74 0.26
C ASN A 136 5.56 -3.24 1.66
N GLY A 137 4.79 -4.19 2.19
CA GLY A 137 5.15 -4.85 3.45
C GLY A 137 6.41 -5.70 3.36
N LEU A 138 6.71 -6.30 2.19
CA LEU A 138 7.99 -6.98 1.95
C LEU A 138 9.14 -5.97 1.83
N VAL A 139 8.93 -4.81 1.18
CA VAL A 139 9.92 -3.71 1.17
C VAL A 139 10.24 -3.28 2.60
N ALA A 140 9.23 -3.04 3.45
CA ALA A 140 9.44 -2.73 4.87
C ALA A 140 10.24 -3.84 5.58
N GLY A 141 9.92 -5.10 5.27
CA GLY A 141 10.65 -6.26 5.78
C GLY A 141 12.14 -6.25 5.46
N CYS A 142 12.55 -5.78 4.27
CA CYS A 142 13.97 -5.64 3.91
C CYS A 142 14.72 -4.72 4.87
N PHE A 143 14.06 -3.67 5.37
CA PHE A 143 14.61 -2.74 6.35
C PHE A 143 14.33 -3.15 7.81
N ASN A 144 13.88 -4.40 8.02
CA ASN A 144 13.56 -4.95 9.34
C ASN A 144 12.40 -4.25 10.06
N VAL A 145 11.48 -3.64 9.30
CA VAL A 145 10.30 -2.95 9.84
C VAL A 145 9.06 -3.82 9.62
N PRO A 146 8.31 -4.18 10.68
CA PRO A 146 7.09 -4.96 10.55
C PRO A 146 5.91 -4.12 10.05
N LEU A 147 5.04 -4.73 9.23
CA LEU A 147 3.69 -4.22 9.00
C LEU A 147 2.86 -4.49 10.26
N ILE A 148 2.38 -3.45 10.91
CA ILE A 148 1.62 -3.56 12.17
C ILE A 148 0.12 -3.31 12.01
N MET A 149 -0.27 -2.57 10.96
CA MET A 149 -1.68 -2.26 10.68
C MET A 149 -1.90 -1.94 9.20
N ALA A 150 -3.10 -2.28 8.69
CA ALA A 150 -3.58 -1.85 7.38
C ALA A 150 -5.07 -1.46 7.43
N THR A 151 -5.47 -0.46 6.61
CA THR A 151 -6.86 -0.07 6.42
C THR A 151 -7.23 -0.12 4.95
N GLY A 152 -8.48 -0.46 4.65
CA GLY A 152 -9.03 -0.56 3.31
C GLY A 152 -10.42 -1.18 3.32
N ASP A 153 -10.83 -1.81 2.22
CA ASP A 153 -12.04 -2.60 2.22
C ASP A 153 -11.85 -3.96 2.94
N ASP A 154 -12.94 -4.72 3.11
CA ASP A 154 -12.90 -6.04 3.76
C ASP A 154 -11.99 -7.03 3.00
N LYS A 155 -11.86 -6.90 1.66
CA LYS A 155 -11.06 -7.79 0.83
C LYS A 155 -9.56 -7.53 0.98
N LEU A 156 -9.15 -6.27 1.04
CA LEU A 156 -7.79 -5.94 1.45
C LEU A 156 -7.45 -6.51 2.84
N CYS A 157 -8.35 -6.33 3.80
CA CYS A 157 -8.11 -6.82 5.15
C CYS A 157 -7.95 -8.35 5.20
N GLU A 158 -8.72 -9.09 4.39
CA GLU A 158 -8.57 -10.53 4.22
C GLU A 158 -7.21 -10.88 3.60
N GLU A 159 -6.82 -10.19 2.51
CA GLU A 159 -5.54 -10.38 1.80
C GLU A 159 -4.34 -10.16 2.71
N VAL A 160 -4.33 -9.04 3.43
CA VAL A 160 -3.23 -8.68 4.34
C VAL A 160 -3.08 -9.71 5.47
N ARG A 161 -4.19 -10.12 6.11
CA ARG A 161 -4.15 -11.15 7.15
C ARG A 161 -3.69 -12.51 6.62
N ALA A 162 -4.14 -12.90 5.44
CA ALA A 162 -3.74 -14.16 4.82
C ALA A 162 -2.23 -14.22 4.54
N PHE A 163 -1.64 -13.09 4.13
CA PHE A 163 -0.22 -13.05 3.77
C PHE A 163 0.70 -12.77 4.97
N PHE A 164 0.36 -11.81 5.84
CA PHE A 164 1.22 -11.40 6.97
C PHE A 164 0.93 -12.14 8.28
N GLY A 165 -0.25 -12.74 8.41
CA GLY A 165 -0.68 -13.37 9.66
C GLY A 165 -1.12 -12.32 10.69
N GLU A 166 -0.37 -12.22 11.77
CA GLU A 166 -0.63 -11.28 12.87
C GLU A 166 -0.39 -9.83 12.43
N VAL A 167 -1.47 -9.13 12.03
CA VAL A 167 -1.49 -7.72 11.65
C VAL A 167 -2.85 -7.15 12.02
N GLU A 168 -2.89 -5.94 12.58
CA GLU A 168 -4.15 -5.26 12.86
C GLU A 168 -4.77 -4.74 11.56
N THR A 169 -6.09 -4.83 11.42
CA THR A 169 -6.77 -4.33 10.22
C THR A 169 -8.05 -3.59 10.57
N VAL A 170 -8.38 -2.55 9.79
CA VAL A 170 -9.67 -1.86 9.86
C VAL A 170 -10.35 -1.86 8.49
N ALA A 171 -11.43 -2.61 8.36
CA ALA A 171 -12.29 -2.52 7.19
C ALA A 171 -13.16 -1.27 7.29
N VAL A 172 -12.89 -0.26 6.45
CA VAL A 172 -13.61 1.01 6.44
C VAL A 172 -14.85 0.97 5.55
N LYS A 173 -14.90 0.02 4.64
CA LYS A 173 -16.02 -0.28 3.75
C LYS A 173 -16.07 -1.76 3.43
N ARG A 174 -17.26 -2.25 3.06
CA ARG A 174 -17.50 -3.63 2.62
C ARG A 174 -17.68 -3.67 1.11
N TYR A 175 -16.92 -4.51 0.46
CA TYR A 175 -17.00 -4.76 -0.98
C TYR A 175 -18.39 -5.26 -1.40
N ILE A 176 -18.91 -4.72 -2.51
CA ILE A 176 -20.12 -5.21 -3.20
C ILE A 176 -19.75 -5.61 -4.63
N THR A 177 -19.13 -4.66 -5.36
CA THR A 177 -18.52 -4.87 -6.69
C THR A 177 -17.24 -4.04 -6.79
N ARG A 178 -16.51 -4.12 -7.89
CA ARG A 178 -15.30 -3.33 -8.12
C ARG A 178 -15.53 -1.81 -8.04
N SER A 179 -16.76 -1.35 -8.26
CA SER A 179 -17.17 0.07 -8.26
C SER A 179 -18.33 0.38 -7.31
N ALA A 180 -18.58 -0.49 -6.32
CA ALA A 180 -19.61 -0.28 -5.31
C ALA A 180 -19.21 -0.89 -3.97
N ALA A 181 -19.45 -0.15 -2.90
CA ALA A 181 -19.21 -0.60 -1.53
C ALA A 181 -20.27 -0.06 -0.57
N GLN A 182 -20.42 -0.75 0.54
CA GLN A 182 -21.10 -0.22 1.71
C GLN A 182 -20.06 0.45 2.62
N SER A 183 -19.94 1.78 2.55
CA SER A 183 -19.08 2.54 3.46
C SER A 183 -19.67 2.58 4.86
N ARG A 184 -18.79 2.56 5.86
CA ARG A 184 -19.17 2.75 7.26
C ARG A 184 -19.32 4.24 7.58
N PRO A 185 -20.05 4.62 8.67
CA PRO A 185 -20.09 6.01 9.12
C PRO A 185 -18.67 6.54 9.41
N LEU A 186 -18.30 7.67 8.81
CA LEU A 186 -16.93 8.20 8.87
C LEU A 186 -16.42 8.39 10.29
N LYS A 187 -17.27 8.89 11.22
CA LYS A 187 -16.87 9.07 12.63
C LYS A 187 -16.49 7.76 13.32
N GLU A 188 -17.15 6.67 12.98
CA GLU A 188 -16.81 5.34 13.51
C GLU A 188 -15.52 4.82 12.88
N VAL A 189 -15.34 5.03 11.55
CA VAL A 189 -14.10 4.68 10.85
C VAL A 189 -12.90 5.35 11.51
N TYR A 190 -12.94 6.67 11.69
CA TYR A 190 -11.83 7.41 12.29
C TYR A 190 -11.53 6.96 13.72
N LYS A 191 -12.58 6.70 14.52
CA LYS A 191 -12.43 6.18 15.88
C LYS A 191 -11.77 4.81 15.90
N ASP A 192 -12.16 3.92 14.99
CA ASP A 192 -11.61 2.57 14.94
C ASP A 192 -10.18 2.56 14.39
N ILE A 193 -9.85 3.40 13.41
CA ILE A 193 -8.47 3.58 12.93
C ILE A 193 -7.58 4.06 14.09
N GLU A 194 -8.01 5.10 14.81
CA GLU A 194 -7.26 5.64 15.95
C GLU A 194 -7.06 4.59 17.06
N ALA A 195 -8.12 3.88 17.42
CA ALA A 195 -8.06 2.85 18.46
C ALA A 195 -7.16 1.67 18.06
N THR A 196 -7.25 1.24 16.79
CA THR A 196 -6.47 0.13 16.26
C THR A 196 -4.99 0.51 16.09
N ALA A 197 -4.68 1.71 15.59
CA ALA A 197 -3.30 2.20 15.52
C ALA A 197 -2.67 2.30 16.91
N LYS A 198 -3.41 2.81 17.92
CA LYS A 198 -2.97 2.82 19.31
C LYS A 198 -2.66 1.41 19.83
N LYS A 199 -3.54 0.44 19.55
CA LYS A 199 -3.36 -0.97 19.93
C LYS A 199 -2.12 -1.56 19.27
N ALA A 200 -1.96 -1.37 17.95
CA ALA A 200 -0.83 -1.88 17.19
C ALA A 200 0.51 -1.33 17.71
N VAL A 201 0.59 -0.02 17.93
CA VAL A 201 1.80 0.62 18.45
C VAL A 201 2.13 0.16 19.87
N LYS A 202 1.14 0.01 20.76
CA LYS A 202 1.36 -0.55 22.10
C LYS A 202 1.85 -2.00 22.07
N GLY A 203 1.35 -2.79 21.12
CA GLY A 203 1.69 -4.19 20.93
C GLY A 203 2.83 -4.43 19.94
N ILE A 204 3.63 -3.42 19.59
CA ILE A 204 4.57 -3.44 18.46
C ILE A 204 5.55 -4.63 18.49
N LYS A 205 5.93 -5.10 19.66
CA LYS A 205 6.83 -6.25 19.86
C LYS A 205 6.24 -7.60 19.40
N ASN A 206 4.92 -7.66 19.20
CA ASN A 206 4.24 -8.87 18.74
C ASN A 206 4.35 -9.04 17.22
N PHE A 207 4.64 -7.97 16.48
CA PHE A 207 4.75 -8.02 15.02
C PHE A 207 6.19 -8.30 14.59
N LYS A 208 6.32 -9.09 13.54
CA LYS A 208 7.62 -9.45 12.97
C LYS A 208 7.71 -8.99 11.52
N PRO A 209 8.87 -8.46 11.08
CA PRO A 209 9.08 -8.16 9.67
C PRO A 209 8.88 -9.41 8.81
N LYS A 210 8.05 -9.30 7.79
CA LYS A 210 7.84 -10.37 6.81
C LYS A 210 8.93 -10.28 5.74
N ARG A 211 9.60 -11.40 5.48
CA ARG A 211 10.55 -11.56 4.39
C ARG A 211 10.25 -12.86 3.66
N LEU A 212 10.52 -12.90 2.38
CA LEU A 212 10.63 -14.15 1.62
C LEU A 212 12.11 -14.59 1.60
N GLU A 213 12.33 -15.86 1.43
CA GLU A 213 13.69 -16.38 1.24
C GLU A 213 14.10 -16.21 -0.24
N GLY A 214 15.32 -15.73 -0.46
CA GLY A 214 15.91 -15.67 -1.81
C GLY A 214 16.38 -17.03 -2.32
N PRO A 215 16.70 -17.16 -3.60
CA PRO A 215 16.59 -16.13 -4.63
C PRO A 215 15.14 -15.76 -4.93
N TYR A 216 14.92 -14.53 -5.40
CA TYR A 216 13.59 -14.02 -5.71
C TYR A 216 13.28 -14.18 -7.19
N ALA A 217 12.16 -14.84 -7.49
CA ALA A 217 11.61 -15.00 -8.82
C ALA A 217 10.33 -14.14 -8.93
N MET A 218 10.38 -13.09 -9.74
CA MET A 218 9.23 -12.25 -10.05
C MET A 218 8.61 -12.67 -11.38
N GLU A 219 7.29 -12.72 -11.41
CA GLU A 219 6.48 -12.83 -12.62
C GLU A 219 5.46 -11.68 -12.65
N VAL A 220 5.38 -10.97 -13.77
CA VAL A 220 4.39 -9.91 -14.00
C VAL A 220 3.60 -10.24 -15.24
N ALA A 221 2.29 -10.38 -15.09
CA ALA A 221 1.37 -10.54 -16.23
C ALA A 221 0.69 -9.21 -16.54
N PHE A 222 0.65 -8.85 -17.81
CA PHE A 222 0.06 -7.60 -18.31
C PHE A 222 -1.34 -7.81 -18.89
N GLN A 223 -2.13 -6.73 -18.90
CA GLN A 223 -3.40 -6.66 -19.63
C GLN A 223 -3.20 -6.59 -21.17
N ASN A 224 -2.07 -6.03 -21.61
CA ASN A 224 -1.73 -5.86 -23.02
C ASN A 224 -0.41 -6.55 -23.34
N ILE A 225 -0.41 -7.46 -24.31
CA ILE A 225 0.75 -8.23 -24.74
C ILE A 225 1.95 -7.38 -25.25
N ILE A 226 1.69 -6.19 -25.80
CA ILE A 226 2.76 -5.28 -26.27
C ILE A 226 3.71 -4.90 -25.12
N LEU A 227 3.20 -4.79 -23.90
CA LEU A 227 4.00 -4.45 -22.73
C LEU A 227 5.03 -5.53 -22.38
N THR A 228 4.72 -6.78 -22.68
CA THR A 228 5.65 -7.92 -22.49
C THR A 228 6.89 -7.76 -23.35
N ASP A 229 6.69 -7.49 -24.65
CA ASP A 229 7.80 -7.29 -25.60
C ASP A 229 8.61 -6.04 -25.23
N MET A 230 7.93 -4.95 -24.85
CA MET A 230 8.60 -3.70 -24.46
C MET A 230 9.44 -3.88 -23.19
N ALA A 231 8.94 -4.56 -22.17
CA ALA A 231 9.66 -4.80 -20.94
C ALA A 231 10.88 -5.72 -21.18
N ALA A 232 10.70 -6.82 -21.91
CA ALA A 232 11.78 -7.74 -22.24
C ALA A 232 12.89 -7.09 -23.09
N ALA A 233 12.52 -6.18 -23.98
CA ALA A 233 13.50 -5.48 -24.85
C ALA A 233 14.25 -4.35 -24.13
N ARG A 234 13.68 -3.71 -23.12
CA ARG A 234 14.21 -2.48 -22.52
C ARG A 234 14.85 -2.65 -21.15
N ILE A 235 14.44 -3.68 -20.38
CA ILE A 235 14.88 -3.84 -19.01
C ILE A 235 15.85 -5.02 -18.91
N PRO A 236 17.13 -4.77 -18.59
CA PRO A 236 18.14 -5.83 -18.48
C PRO A 236 17.70 -6.93 -17.50
N GLY A 237 17.85 -8.20 -17.93
CA GLY A 237 17.52 -9.37 -17.12
C GLY A 237 16.05 -9.78 -17.13
N VAL A 238 15.15 -8.95 -17.65
CA VAL A 238 13.74 -9.28 -17.87
C VAL A 238 13.60 -10.21 -19.07
N LYS A 239 12.78 -11.25 -18.96
CA LYS A 239 12.50 -12.24 -20.02
C LYS A 239 11.00 -12.43 -20.18
N ALA A 240 10.51 -12.46 -21.42
CA ALA A 240 9.17 -12.93 -21.71
C ALA A 240 9.11 -14.45 -21.49
N ILE A 241 8.14 -14.95 -20.74
CA ILE A 241 7.90 -16.38 -20.50
C ILE A 241 6.66 -16.87 -21.25
N ASP A 242 5.75 -15.98 -21.58
CA ASP A 242 4.65 -16.20 -22.52
C ASP A 242 4.28 -14.85 -23.19
N SER A 243 3.21 -14.83 -24.00
CA SER A 243 2.78 -13.63 -24.74
C SER A 243 2.37 -12.45 -23.85
N SER A 244 2.04 -12.65 -22.58
CA SER A 244 1.53 -11.63 -21.66
C SER A 244 2.29 -11.54 -20.34
N THR A 245 3.30 -12.40 -20.14
CA THR A 245 3.98 -12.52 -18.84
C THR A 245 5.50 -12.39 -19.01
N ILE A 246 6.09 -11.59 -18.16
CA ILE A 246 7.55 -11.51 -18.00
C ILE A 246 8.01 -12.14 -16.71
N SER A 247 9.29 -12.51 -16.66
CA SER A 247 9.98 -12.90 -15.43
C SER A 247 11.26 -12.10 -15.23
N PHE A 248 11.63 -11.94 -13.95
CA PHE A 248 12.91 -11.40 -13.51
C PHE A 248 13.35 -12.10 -12.23
N ASN A 249 14.64 -12.43 -12.12
CA ASN A 249 15.20 -13.10 -10.94
C ASN A 249 16.37 -12.29 -10.38
N SER A 250 16.45 -12.19 -9.05
CA SER A 250 17.59 -11.61 -8.33
C SER A 250 17.82 -12.32 -6.99
N THR A 251 19.01 -12.21 -6.44
CA THR A 251 19.31 -12.58 -5.05
C THR A 251 18.87 -11.50 -4.06
N GLU A 252 18.64 -10.28 -4.54
CA GLU A 252 18.25 -9.12 -3.73
C GLU A 252 16.80 -8.73 -4.02
N PHE A 253 15.97 -8.64 -2.98
CA PHE A 253 14.56 -8.27 -3.13
C PHE A 253 14.38 -6.84 -3.68
N LEU A 254 15.21 -5.91 -3.24
CA LEU A 254 15.12 -4.51 -3.69
C LEU A 254 15.42 -4.33 -5.18
N ASP A 255 16.21 -5.22 -5.78
CA ASP A 255 16.41 -5.22 -7.24
C ASP A 255 15.13 -5.66 -7.97
N VAL A 256 14.46 -6.70 -7.44
CA VAL A 256 13.14 -7.12 -7.95
C VAL A 256 12.13 -5.98 -7.84
N PHE A 257 12.09 -5.30 -6.71
CA PHE A 257 11.21 -4.15 -6.49
C PHE A 257 11.49 -2.99 -7.47
N LYS A 258 12.77 -2.61 -7.65
CA LYS A 258 13.17 -1.56 -8.60
C LYS A 258 12.83 -1.91 -10.04
N VAL A 259 13.03 -3.18 -10.44
CA VAL A 259 12.63 -3.64 -11.77
C VAL A 259 11.12 -3.55 -11.92
N PHE A 260 10.34 -3.96 -10.92
CA PHE A 260 8.90 -3.83 -10.95
C PHE A 260 8.44 -2.36 -11.10
N LEU A 261 9.04 -1.43 -10.37
CA LEU A 261 8.74 0.01 -10.50
C LEU A 261 9.01 0.58 -11.92
N ASN A 262 9.94 0.00 -12.66
CA ASN A 262 10.21 0.41 -14.04
C ASN A 262 9.23 -0.19 -15.06
N ILE A 263 8.42 -1.13 -14.62
CA ILE A 263 7.44 -1.86 -15.46
C ILE A 263 6.02 -1.34 -15.23
N SER A 264 5.71 -0.90 -13.99
CA SER A 264 4.38 -0.50 -13.52
C SER A 264 3.95 0.92 -13.88
#